data_e45a5a514b28e7c0aae7b3307af243e0
#
_entry.id   e45a5a514b28e7c0aae7b3307af243e0
#
_cell.length_a   1.000
_cell.length_b   1.000
_cell.length_c   1.000
_cell.angle_alpha   90.00
_cell.angle_beta   90.00
_cell.angle_gamma   90.00
#
_symmetry.space_group_name_H-M   'P 1'
#
loop_
_entity.id
_entity.type
_entity.pdbx_description
1 polymer ?
#
loop_
_entity_poly.entity_id
_entity_poly.type
_entity_poly.pdbx_seq_one_letter_code
_entity_poly.pdbx_strand_id
1 'polypeptide(L)'
;AKYPQLLGTLPSKDSGVKYLLEGYLFPATYNYGEDADLESLIDQMLGAMNTNLSSYYSTIEAKNLTVNEVLTLASLVEKEGSTDQDRKDIASVFYNRLNQAMPLQSNIAILYAQGKLGQKTTLKEDAEIDTNIDSPFNVYKKEGLMPGPVDSPSLSALEATINPSKTDYLYFVANVETGAVYFANTYEEHAKNVEEHVNSKLTQSSSSSN
;
A
#
# COMPACT_ATOMS: atom_id res chain seq x y z
N ALA A 1 1.96 23.22 -15.48
CA ALA A 1 1.21 22.45 -14.47
C ALA A 1 1.34 23.14 -13.11
N LYS A 2 0.29 23.17 -12.29
CA LYS A 2 0.29 23.87 -10.98
C LYS A 2 1.19 23.17 -9.96
N TYR A 3 1.34 21.86 -10.05
CA TYR A 3 2.16 21.03 -9.15
C TYR A 3 3.13 20.17 -9.97
N PRO A 4 4.18 20.73 -10.57
CA PRO A 4 5.02 20.00 -11.53
C PRO A 4 5.79 18.84 -10.90
N GLN A 5 6.26 18.95 -9.66
CA GLN A 5 6.97 17.89 -8.95
C GLN A 5 6.02 16.75 -8.59
N LEU A 6 4.81 17.06 -8.10
CA LEU A 6 3.81 16.07 -7.75
C LEU A 6 3.29 15.32 -8.97
N LEU A 7 2.93 16.04 -10.04
CA LEU A 7 2.23 15.49 -11.20
C LEU A 7 3.15 15.09 -12.36
N GLY A 8 4.45 15.37 -12.25
CA GLY A 8 5.42 15.11 -13.33
C GLY A 8 5.62 13.64 -13.67
N THR A 9 5.23 12.74 -12.76
CA THR A 9 5.38 11.29 -12.93
C THR A 9 4.05 10.54 -12.84
N LEU A 10 2.95 11.22 -13.16
CA LEU A 10 1.63 10.56 -13.28
C LEU A 10 1.73 9.34 -14.22
N PRO A 11 1.06 8.22 -13.87
CA PRO A 11 1.00 7.07 -14.76
C PRO A 11 0.31 7.42 -16.08
N SER A 12 0.67 6.76 -17.16
CA SER A 12 -0.04 6.94 -18.44
C SER A 12 -1.44 6.35 -18.36
N LYS A 13 -2.36 6.86 -19.19
CA LYS A 13 -3.73 6.31 -19.27
C LYS A 13 -3.74 4.84 -19.72
N ASP A 14 -2.74 4.42 -20.46
CA ASP A 14 -2.62 3.06 -21.01
C ASP A 14 -1.87 2.10 -20.06
N SER A 15 -1.44 2.57 -18.89
CA SER A 15 -0.73 1.74 -17.90
C SER A 15 -1.63 0.73 -17.17
N GLY A 16 -2.95 0.86 -17.31
CA GLY A 16 -3.94 0.03 -16.63
C GLY A 16 -4.39 0.57 -15.28
N VAL A 17 -4.02 1.82 -14.92
CA VAL A 17 -4.58 2.49 -13.72
C VAL A 17 -6.07 2.75 -13.90
N LYS A 18 -6.84 2.62 -12.80
CA LYS A 18 -8.27 2.90 -12.82
C LYS A 18 -8.55 4.40 -12.83
N TYR A 19 -7.83 5.14 -12.00
CA TYR A 19 -7.98 6.59 -11.84
C TYR A 19 -6.60 7.24 -11.81
N LEU A 20 -6.38 8.27 -12.66
CA LEU A 20 -5.07 8.92 -12.79
C LEU A 20 -4.61 9.63 -11.52
N LEU A 21 -5.54 10.12 -10.70
CA LEU A 21 -5.23 10.84 -9.46
C LEU A 21 -5.37 9.97 -8.20
N GLU A 22 -5.57 8.66 -8.35
CA GLU A 22 -5.55 7.73 -7.20
C GLU A 22 -4.22 7.87 -6.45
N GLY A 23 -4.29 8.06 -5.13
CA GLY A 23 -3.11 8.24 -4.29
C GLY A 23 -2.50 9.64 -4.31
N TYR A 24 -2.91 10.53 -5.24
CA TYR A 24 -2.40 11.91 -5.32
C TYR A 24 -3.25 12.91 -4.54
N LEU A 25 -4.45 12.53 -4.13
CA LEU A 25 -5.37 13.35 -3.36
C LEU A 25 -5.15 13.08 -1.87
N PHE A 26 -4.61 14.06 -1.13
CA PHE A 26 -4.26 13.84 0.29
C PHE A 26 -5.53 13.63 1.13
N PRO A 27 -5.57 12.58 2.00
CA PRO A 27 -6.72 12.29 2.84
C PRO A 27 -6.75 13.23 4.06
N ALA A 28 -7.63 14.22 4.03
CA ALA A 28 -7.84 15.17 5.11
C ALA A 28 -9.30 15.64 5.12
N THR A 29 -9.66 16.41 6.15
CA THR A 29 -10.95 17.12 6.17
C THR A 29 -10.80 18.45 5.43
N TYR A 30 -11.64 18.64 4.42
CA TYR A 30 -11.66 19.85 3.60
C TYR A 30 -12.96 20.64 3.83
N ASN A 31 -12.82 21.94 4.09
CA ASN A 31 -13.97 22.84 4.16
C ASN A 31 -14.26 23.39 2.76
N TYR A 32 -15.48 23.23 2.30
CA TYR A 32 -15.96 23.82 1.05
C TYR A 32 -17.34 24.44 1.26
N GLY A 33 -17.57 25.58 0.60
CA GLY A 33 -18.87 26.27 0.62
C GLY A 33 -19.89 25.57 -0.29
N GLU A 34 -21.16 25.96 -0.17
CA GLU A 34 -22.24 25.40 -0.99
C GLU A 34 -22.01 25.60 -2.50
N ASP A 35 -21.29 26.66 -2.89
CA ASP A 35 -20.97 27.01 -4.28
C ASP A 35 -19.59 26.49 -4.75
N ALA A 36 -18.91 25.68 -3.96
CA ALA A 36 -17.60 25.14 -4.34
C ALA A 36 -17.74 24.11 -5.46
N ASP A 37 -16.96 24.30 -6.54
CA ASP A 37 -16.89 23.34 -7.61
C ASP A 37 -15.94 22.16 -7.28
N LEU A 38 -16.12 21.04 -7.97
CA LEU A 38 -15.33 19.84 -7.80
C LEU A 38 -13.84 20.09 -8.12
N GLU A 39 -13.54 20.93 -9.10
CA GLU A 39 -12.17 21.24 -9.51
C GLU A 39 -11.41 21.95 -8.39
N SER A 40 -12.03 22.90 -7.72
CA SER A 40 -11.48 23.59 -6.55
C SER A 40 -11.20 22.64 -5.39
N LEU A 41 -12.08 21.67 -5.14
CA LEU A 41 -11.86 20.65 -4.11
C LEU A 41 -10.67 19.75 -4.47
N ILE A 42 -10.62 19.24 -5.69
CA ILE A 42 -9.49 18.43 -6.17
C ILE A 42 -8.17 19.21 -6.06
N ASP A 43 -8.18 20.51 -6.42
CA ASP A 43 -7.01 21.36 -6.32
C ASP A 43 -6.54 21.53 -4.87
N GLN A 44 -7.45 21.68 -3.90
CA GLN A 44 -7.10 21.71 -2.48
C GLN A 44 -6.44 20.38 -2.03
N MET A 45 -6.97 19.25 -2.46
CA MET A 45 -6.44 17.93 -2.12
C MET A 45 -5.05 17.68 -2.73
N LEU A 46 -4.84 18.09 -3.99
CA LEU A 46 -3.53 18.07 -4.64
C LEU A 46 -2.55 19.02 -3.96
N GLY A 47 -3.00 20.24 -3.62
CA GLY A 47 -2.19 21.22 -2.88
C GLY A 47 -1.74 20.70 -1.53
N ALA A 48 -2.61 20.01 -0.80
CA ALA A 48 -2.28 19.37 0.47
C ALA A 48 -1.23 18.25 0.29
N MET A 49 -1.38 17.38 -0.72
CA MET A 49 -0.37 16.36 -1.03
C MET A 49 0.97 16.99 -1.38
N ASN A 50 0.98 18.00 -2.26
CA ASN A 50 2.19 18.71 -2.65
C ASN A 50 2.89 19.35 -1.44
N THR A 51 2.13 19.93 -0.51
CA THR A 51 2.66 20.55 0.71
C THR A 51 3.30 19.50 1.62
N ASN A 52 2.63 18.36 1.85
CA ASN A 52 3.16 17.27 2.67
C ASN A 52 4.42 16.62 2.08
N LEU A 53 4.53 16.57 0.74
CA LEU A 53 5.70 16.03 0.05
C LEU A 53 6.83 17.06 -0.16
N SER A 54 6.59 18.35 0.06
CA SER A 54 7.52 19.43 -0.32
C SER A 54 8.93 19.27 0.26
N SER A 55 9.05 18.80 1.49
CA SER A 55 10.34 18.54 2.15
C SER A 55 11.02 17.25 1.71
N TYR A 56 10.32 16.38 1.01
CA TYR A 56 10.79 15.05 0.63
C TYR A 56 11.18 14.91 -0.85
N TYR A 57 10.82 15.86 -1.73
CA TYR A 57 11.13 15.75 -3.15
C TYR A 57 12.62 15.51 -3.43
N SER A 58 13.52 16.24 -2.75
CA SER A 58 14.97 16.04 -2.90
C SER A 58 15.43 14.66 -2.42
N THR A 59 14.80 14.12 -1.37
CA THR A 59 15.09 12.77 -0.85
C THR A 59 14.60 11.69 -1.83
N ILE A 60 13.42 11.88 -2.39
CA ILE A 60 12.84 10.97 -3.40
C ILE A 60 13.75 10.90 -4.63
N GLU A 61 14.17 12.05 -5.14
CA GLU A 61 15.10 12.16 -6.26
C GLU A 61 16.46 11.53 -5.95
N ALA A 62 17.02 11.80 -4.77
CA ALA A 62 18.31 11.23 -4.34
C ALA A 62 18.28 9.69 -4.22
N LYS A 63 17.10 9.10 -4.01
CA LYS A 63 16.88 7.66 -4.01
C LYS A 63 16.58 7.08 -5.41
N ASN A 64 16.62 7.89 -6.45
CA ASN A 64 16.21 7.55 -7.81
C ASN A 64 14.78 6.99 -7.89
N LEU A 65 13.88 7.51 -7.07
CA LEU A 65 12.46 7.17 -7.08
C LEU A 65 11.67 8.29 -7.74
N THR A 66 10.57 7.92 -8.37
CA THR A 66 9.56 8.86 -8.84
C THR A 66 8.48 9.08 -7.76
N VAL A 67 7.76 10.18 -7.84
CA VAL A 67 6.63 10.42 -6.94
C VAL A 67 5.55 9.35 -7.11
N ASN A 68 5.29 8.90 -8.33
CA ASN A 68 4.35 7.80 -8.56
C ASN A 68 4.77 6.50 -7.85
N GLU A 69 6.05 6.12 -7.89
CA GLU A 69 6.55 4.93 -7.19
C GLU A 69 6.40 5.06 -5.67
N VAL A 70 6.71 6.23 -5.11
CA VAL A 70 6.53 6.49 -3.69
C VAL A 70 5.07 6.41 -3.29
N LEU A 71 4.16 7.07 -4.01
CA LEU A 71 2.73 7.03 -3.72
C LEU A 71 2.16 5.63 -3.89
N THR A 72 2.61 4.89 -4.91
CA THR A 72 2.20 3.51 -5.16
C THR A 72 2.58 2.61 -3.98
N LEU A 73 3.82 2.67 -3.53
CA LEU A 73 4.29 1.87 -2.41
C LEU A 73 3.63 2.31 -1.10
N ALA A 74 3.52 3.62 -0.86
CA ALA A 74 2.88 4.18 0.32
C ALA A 74 1.40 3.77 0.43
N SER A 75 0.70 3.60 -0.69
CA SER A 75 -0.69 3.14 -0.70
C SER A 75 -0.84 1.69 -0.22
N LEU A 76 0.13 0.82 -0.49
CA LEU A 76 0.19 -0.52 0.10
C LEU A 76 0.53 -0.46 1.59
N VAL A 77 1.56 0.30 1.96
CA VAL A 77 1.97 0.48 3.35
C VAL A 77 0.82 1.02 4.22
N GLU A 78 0.02 1.94 3.70
CA GLU A 78 -1.19 2.47 4.37
C GLU A 78 -2.16 1.36 4.74
N LYS A 79 -2.36 0.40 3.86
CA LYS A 79 -3.35 -0.67 4.04
C LYS A 79 -2.84 -1.85 4.86
N GLU A 80 -1.54 -2.06 4.92
CA GLU A 80 -0.93 -3.21 5.59
C GLU A 80 -0.49 -2.88 7.03
N GLY A 81 -0.09 -1.63 7.31
CA GLY A 81 0.50 -1.23 8.59
C GLY A 81 -0.49 -0.51 9.52
N SER A 82 -0.58 -0.96 10.77
CA SER A 82 -1.45 -0.35 11.79
C SER A 82 -0.75 0.73 12.61
N THR A 83 0.56 0.60 12.84
CA THR A 83 1.38 1.57 13.58
C THR A 83 2.43 2.21 12.69
N ASP A 84 3.00 3.34 13.11
CA ASP A 84 4.10 3.98 12.40
C ASP A 84 5.33 3.07 12.25
N GLN A 85 5.60 2.23 13.26
CA GLN A 85 6.70 1.27 13.21
C GLN A 85 6.40 0.13 12.24
N ASP A 86 5.19 -0.44 12.27
CA ASP A 86 4.79 -1.47 11.31
C ASP A 86 4.91 -0.96 9.88
N ARG A 87 4.44 0.28 9.61
CA ARG A 87 4.56 0.91 8.30
C ARG A 87 6.01 0.99 7.82
N LYS A 88 6.95 1.37 8.69
CA LYS A 88 8.38 1.45 8.34
C LYS A 88 8.97 0.08 8.07
N ASP A 89 8.59 -0.93 8.84
CA ASP A 89 9.09 -2.30 8.68
C ASP A 89 8.48 -2.97 7.44
N ILE A 90 7.19 -2.76 7.17
CA ILE A 90 6.52 -3.21 5.94
C ILE A 90 7.15 -2.55 4.70
N ALA A 91 7.40 -1.23 4.74
CA ALA A 91 8.07 -0.53 3.66
C ALA A 91 9.47 -1.12 3.41
N SER A 92 10.21 -1.48 4.48
CA SER A 92 11.49 -2.18 4.37
C SER A 92 11.35 -3.53 3.65
N VAL A 93 10.34 -4.34 4.01
CA VAL A 93 10.07 -5.62 3.31
C VAL A 93 9.84 -5.40 1.82
N PHE A 94 9.00 -4.43 1.45
CA PHE A 94 8.73 -4.16 0.04
C PHE A 94 9.98 -3.72 -0.71
N TYR A 95 10.81 -2.83 -0.17
CA TYR A 95 12.08 -2.44 -0.79
C TYR A 95 13.06 -3.61 -0.91
N ASN A 96 13.17 -4.45 0.13
CA ASN A 96 14.03 -5.63 0.09
C ASN A 96 13.60 -6.60 -1.01
N ARG A 97 12.28 -6.81 -1.18
CA ARG A 97 11.74 -7.63 -2.28
C ARG A 97 12.01 -7.02 -3.65
N LEU A 98 11.75 -5.71 -3.82
CA LEU A 98 12.03 -5.01 -5.08
C LEU A 98 13.51 -5.13 -5.47
N ASN A 99 14.42 -4.97 -4.50
CA ASN A 99 15.86 -5.09 -4.73
C ASN A 99 16.31 -6.51 -5.12
N GLN A 100 15.52 -7.52 -4.77
CA GLN A 100 15.78 -8.93 -5.09
C GLN A 100 14.93 -9.44 -6.27
N ALA A 101 14.23 -8.57 -6.99
CA ALA A 101 13.30 -8.92 -8.06
C ALA A 101 12.23 -9.94 -7.60
N MET A 102 11.79 -9.84 -6.34
CA MET A 102 10.72 -10.68 -5.79
C MET A 102 9.37 -10.01 -6.00
N PRO A 103 8.31 -10.75 -6.35
CA PRO A 103 6.94 -10.25 -6.35
C PRO A 103 6.54 -9.71 -4.97
N LEU A 104 5.79 -8.60 -4.91
CA LEU A 104 5.42 -7.97 -3.63
C LEU A 104 4.41 -8.81 -2.82
N GLN A 105 3.54 -9.56 -3.49
CA GLN A 105 2.58 -10.50 -2.89
C GLN A 105 1.65 -9.87 -1.84
N SER A 106 1.06 -8.71 -2.15
CA SER A 106 0.06 -8.06 -1.32
C SER A 106 -1.36 -8.41 -1.77
N ASN A 107 -2.19 -8.90 -0.85
CA ASN A 107 -3.61 -9.15 -1.08
C ASN A 107 -4.37 -7.85 -1.37
N ILE A 108 -3.92 -6.72 -0.84
CA ILE A 108 -4.50 -5.39 -1.08
C ILE A 108 -4.55 -5.07 -2.57
N ALA A 109 -3.47 -5.36 -3.31
CA ALA A 109 -3.42 -5.12 -4.75
C ALA A 109 -4.43 -6.02 -5.51
N ILE A 110 -4.63 -7.25 -5.07
CA ILE A 110 -5.63 -8.17 -5.64
C ILE A 110 -7.05 -7.68 -5.35
N LEU A 111 -7.34 -7.30 -4.11
CA LEU A 111 -8.65 -6.74 -3.72
C LEU A 111 -8.97 -5.47 -4.51
N TYR A 112 -7.99 -4.60 -4.71
CA TYR A 112 -8.15 -3.41 -5.55
C TYR A 112 -8.48 -3.80 -7.00
N ALA A 113 -7.73 -4.72 -7.58
CA ALA A 113 -7.96 -5.18 -8.94
C ALA A 113 -9.38 -5.74 -9.13
N GLN A 114 -9.88 -6.47 -8.14
CA GLN A 114 -11.24 -7.04 -8.12
C GLN A 114 -12.35 -6.02 -7.78
N GLY A 115 -12.01 -4.77 -7.40
CA GLY A 115 -12.98 -3.77 -6.94
C GLY A 115 -13.57 -4.08 -5.55
N LYS A 116 -12.85 -4.84 -4.73
CA LYS A 116 -13.27 -5.28 -3.39
C LYS A 116 -12.50 -4.57 -2.26
N LEU A 117 -11.57 -3.68 -2.58
CA LEU A 117 -10.83 -2.93 -1.57
C LEU A 117 -11.79 -2.09 -0.70
N GLY A 118 -11.59 -2.12 0.63
CA GLY A 118 -12.47 -1.47 1.60
C GLY A 118 -13.65 -2.32 2.09
N GLN A 119 -13.89 -3.48 1.50
CA GLN A 119 -14.82 -4.46 2.06
C GLN A 119 -14.16 -5.17 3.25
N LYS A 120 -14.93 -5.44 4.30
CA LYS A 120 -14.44 -6.25 5.41
C LYS A 120 -14.26 -7.68 4.92
N THR A 121 -13.05 -8.21 5.06
CA THR A 121 -12.73 -9.61 4.82
C THR A 121 -12.56 -10.35 6.14
N THR A 122 -12.91 -11.62 6.15
CA THR A 122 -12.57 -12.54 7.23
C THR A 122 -11.17 -13.11 7.00
N LEU A 123 -10.53 -13.66 8.04
CA LEU A 123 -9.25 -14.39 7.90
C LEU A 123 -9.33 -15.47 6.81
N LYS A 124 -10.46 -16.16 6.71
CA LYS A 124 -10.66 -17.21 5.71
C LYS A 124 -10.71 -16.64 4.29
N GLU A 125 -11.48 -15.58 4.08
CA GLU A 125 -11.57 -14.92 2.76
C GLU A 125 -10.24 -14.33 2.32
N ASP A 126 -9.46 -13.79 3.25
CA ASP A 126 -8.12 -13.27 2.97
C ASP A 126 -7.13 -14.40 2.62
N ALA A 127 -7.19 -15.53 3.31
CA ALA A 127 -6.36 -16.70 3.03
C ALA A 127 -6.74 -17.42 1.71
N GLU A 128 -8.01 -17.34 1.27
CA GLU A 128 -8.54 -17.99 0.06
C GLU A 128 -8.61 -17.04 -1.15
N ILE A 129 -7.96 -15.86 -1.08
CA ILE A 129 -8.02 -14.88 -2.18
C ILE A 129 -7.46 -15.48 -3.49
N ASP A 130 -8.20 -15.31 -4.59
CA ASP A 130 -7.73 -15.77 -5.90
C ASP A 130 -6.62 -14.85 -6.45
N THR A 131 -5.39 -15.34 -6.38
CA THR A 131 -4.20 -14.66 -6.90
C THR A 131 -3.94 -14.93 -8.39
N ASN A 132 -4.84 -15.63 -9.10
CA ASN A 132 -4.67 -15.97 -10.51
C ASN A 132 -5.28 -14.97 -11.50
N ILE A 133 -5.79 -13.85 -11.02
CA ILE A 133 -6.41 -12.83 -11.87
C ILE A 133 -5.43 -12.26 -12.90
N ASP A 134 -5.92 -11.96 -14.09
CA ASP A 134 -5.17 -11.20 -15.10
C ASP A 134 -5.38 -9.70 -14.88
N SER A 135 -4.41 -9.06 -14.26
CA SER A 135 -4.43 -7.64 -13.93
C SER A 135 -3.02 -7.06 -13.89
N PRO A 136 -2.83 -5.80 -14.33
CA PRO A 136 -1.56 -5.11 -14.12
C PRO A 136 -1.23 -4.88 -12.63
N PHE A 137 -2.23 -4.98 -11.74
CA PHE A 137 -2.08 -4.91 -10.29
C PHE A 137 -1.78 -6.27 -9.63
N ASN A 138 -1.60 -7.35 -10.41
CA ASN A 138 -1.29 -8.65 -9.84
C ASN A 138 0.19 -8.77 -9.46
N VAL A 139 0.52 -8.37 -8.26
CA VAL A 139 1.87 -8.42 -7.66
C VAL A 139 2.25 -9.81 -7.12
N TYR A 140 1.45 -10.85 -7.36
CA TYR A 140 1.82 -12.25 -7.14
C TYR A 140 2.51 -12.85 -8.37
N LYS A 141 2.13 -12.40 -9.57
CA LYS A 141 2.63 -12.91 -10.85
C LYS A 141 3.66 -12.01 -11.51
N LYS A 142 3.73 -10.75 -11.09
CA LYS A 142 4.62 -9.74 -11.69
C LYS A 142 5.60 -9.23 -10.64
N GLU A 143 6.85 -9.10 -11.06
CA GLU A 143 7.88 -8.40 -10.31
C GLU A 143 7.69 -6.88 -10.43
N GLY A 144 8.22 -6.14 -9.47
CA GLY A 144 8.17 -4.69 -9.47
C GLY A 144 6.87 -4.12 -8.88
N LEU A 145 6.69 -2.82 -9.09
CA LEU A 145 5.53 -2.08 -8.60
C LEU A 145 4.33 -2.22 -9.56
N MET A 146 3.15 -2.02 -8.97
CA MET A 146 1.92 -1.80 -9.73
C MET A 146 2.03 -0.51 -10.56
N PRO A 147 1.17 -0.31 -11.58
CA PRO A 147 1.23 0.89 -12.43
C PRO A 147 0.91 2.20 -11.68
N GLY A 148 0.25 2.14 -10.55
CA GLY A 148 -0.07 3.29 -9.71
C GLY A 148 -0.66 2.91 -8.36
N PRO A 149 -0.97 3.91 -7.52
CA PRO A 149 -1.53 3.70 -6.18
C PRO A 149 -2.87 2.96 -6.20
N VAL A 150 -3.19 2.33 -5.07
CA VAL A 150 -4.46 1.62 -4.82
C VAL A 150 -5.31 2.31 -3.75
N ASP A 151 -4.75 3.31 -3.07
CA ASP A 151 -5.41 4.13 -2.05
C ASP A 151 -4.68 5.46 -1.89
N SER A 152 -5.28 6.41 -1.15
CA SER A 152 -4.65 7.68 -0.77
C SER A 152 -3.85 7.50 0.53
N PRO A 153 -2.51 7.57 0.51
CA PRO A 153 -1.70 7.35 1.70
C PRO A 153 -1.75 8.55 2.66
N SER A 154 -1.73 8.24 3.97
CA SER A 154 -1.54 9.23 5.04
C SER A 154 -0.09 9.73 5.08
N LEU A 155 0.16 10.82 5.83
CA LEU A 155 1.51 11.33 6.06
C LEU A 155 2.42 10.25 6.68
N SER A 156 1.92 9.47 7.64
CA SER A 156 2.68 8.38 8.27
C SER A 156 3.13 7.31 7.25
N ALA A 157 2.24 6.92 6.32
CA ALA A 157 2.61 5.96 5.27
C ALA A 157 3.61 6.55 4.26
N LEU A 158 3.48 7.83 3.91
CA LEU A 158 4.45 8.55 3.07
C LEU A 158 5.82 8.58 3.73
N GLU A 159 5.90 9.01 4.99
CA GLU A 159 7.16 9.08 5.75
C GLU A 159 7.81 7.72 5.91
N ALA A 160 7.03 6.68 6.23
CA ALA A 160 7.50 5.31 6.35
C ALA A 160 8.08 4.78 5.03
N THR A 161 7.44 5.11 3.91
CA THR A 161 7.90 4.71 2.58
C THR A 161 9.16 5.47 2.15
N ILE A 162 9.24 6.77 2.44
CA ILE A 162 10.40 7.58 2.10
C ILE A 162 11.59 7.23 3.01
N ASN A 163 11.33 6.94 4.29
CA ASN A 163 12.34 6.63 5.31
C ASN A 163 12.02 5.29 6.02
N PRO A 164 12.11 4.16 5.31
CA PRO A 164 11.82 2.85 5.88
C PRO A 164 12.83 2.45 6.94
N SER A 165 12.47 1.49 7.77
CA SER A 165 13.42 0.79 8.64
C SER A 165 14.52 0.12 7.80
N LYS A 166 15.67 -0.08 8.42
CA LYS A 166 16.78 -0.86 7.82
C LYS A 166 16.74 -2.26 8.40
N THR A 167 16.08 -3.17 7.71
CA THR A 167 15.93 -4.57 8.11
C THR A 167 16.29 -5.50 6.95
N ASP A 168 16.46 -6.78 7.25
CA ASP A 168 16.62 -7.84 6.25
C ASP A 168 15.32 -8.62 6.04
N TYR A 169 14.19 -8.13 6.55
CA TYR A 169 12.89 -8.78 6.40
C TYR A 169 12.48 -8.89 4.95
N LEU A 170 12.03 -10.08 4.57
CA LEU A 170 11.49 -10.40 3.25
C LEU A 170 10.01 -10.78 3.28
N TYR A 171 9.49 -11.09 4.46
CA TYR A 171 8.12 -11.55 4.66
C TYR A 171 7.49 -10.86 5.85
N PHE A 172 6.18 -10.70 5.78
CA PHE A 172 5.34 -10.36 6.92
C PHE A 172 3.98 -11.03 6.79
N VAL A 173 3.29 -11.16 7.90
CA VAL A 173 1.88 -11.53 7.97
C VAL A 173 1.18 -10.67 9.01
N ALA A 174 0.03 -10.10 8.65
CA ALA A 174 -0.80 -9.35 9.57
C ALA A 174 -1.96 -10.22 10.07
N ASN A 175 -2.21 -10.16 11.37
CA ASN A 175 -3.41 -10.73 11.95
C ASN A 175 -4.53 -9.70 11.81
N VAL A 176 -5.49 -9.95 10.93
CA VAL A 176 -6.58 -9.00 10.59
C VAL A 176 -7.53 -8.72 11.77
N GLU A 177 -7.55 -9.57 12.80
CA GLU A 177 -8.39 -9.38 14.00
C GLU A 177 -7.73 -8.46 15.02
N THR A 178 -6.40 -8.62 15.22
CA THR A 178 -5.65 -7.88 16.24
C THR A 178 -4.87 -6.70 15.67
N GLY A 179 -4.63 -6.68 14.36
CA GLY A 179 -3.77 -5.71 13.69
C GLY A 179 -2.27 -5.95 13.94
N ALA A 180 -1.89 -7.02 14.65
CA ALA A 180 -0.48 -7.33 14.90
C ALA A 180 0.20 -7.84 13.63
N VAL A 181 1.43 -7.36 13.36
CA VAL A 181 2.24 -7.74 12.21
C VAL A 181 3.46 -8.53 12.68
N TYR A 182 3.74 -9.64 12.01
CA TYR A 182 4.86 -10.54 12.30
C TYR A 182 5.79 -10.61 11.09
N PHE A 183 7.06 -10.30 11.31
CA PHE A 183 8.07 -10.21 10.27
C PHE A 183 8.97 -11.43 10.26
N ALA A 184 9.56 -11.75 9.09
CA ALA A 184 10.48 -12.85 8.91
C ALA A 184 11.51 -12.57 7.81
N ASN A 185 12.71 -13.14 7.96
CA ASN A 185 13.78 -13.06 6.97
C ASN A 185 13.69 -14.21 5.96
N THR A 186 13.14 -15.35 6.37
CA THR A 186 13.05 -16.56 5.55
C THR A 186 11.61 -17.00 5.38
N TYR A 187 11.34 -17.77 4.32
CA TYR A 187 10.03 -18.36 4.10
C TYR A 187 9.65 -19.36 5.21
N GLU A 188 10.61 -20.07 5.79
CA GLU A 188 10.37 -21.02 6.88
C GLU A 188 9.85 -20.30 8.13
N GLU A 189 10.51 -19.19 8.52
CA GLU A 189 10.05 -18.35 9.63
C GLU A 189 8.66 -17.75 9.35
N HIS A 190 8.43 -17.30 8.11
CA HIS A 190 7.12 -16.78 7.70
C HIS A 190 6.04 -17.86 7.80
N ALA A 191 6.28 -19.04 7.29
CA ALA A 191 5.33 -20.16 7.37
C ALA A 191 4.96 -20.50 8.83
N LYS A 192 5.95 -20.44 9.74
CA LYS A 192 5.70 -20.60 11.17
C LYS A 192 4.83 -19.48 11.73
N ASN A 193 5.11 -18.22 11.39
CA ASN A 193 4.29 -17.08 11.80
C ASN A 193 2.84 -17.22 11.30
N VAL A 194 2.62 -17.65 10.07
CA VAL A 194 1.29 -17.91 9.51
C VAL A 194 0.57 -18.99 10.30
N GLU A 195 1.22 -20.11 10.59
CA GLU A 195 0.63 -21.21 11.36
C GLU A 195 0.26 -20.77 12.78
N GLU A 196 1.15 -20.09 13.48
CA GLU A 196 0.94 -19.68 14.86
C GLU A 196 -0.08 -18.56 15.03
N HIS A 197 -0.13 -17.60 14.11
CA HIS A 197 -0.87 -16.35 14.28
C HIS A 197 -2.10 -16.20 13.39
N VAL A 198 -2.25 -17.05 12.37
CA VAL A 198 -3.38 -17.05 11.44
C VAL A 198 -4.12 -18.38 11.50
N ASN A 199 -3.49 -19.50 11.10
CA ASN A 199 -4.16 -20.79 10.94
C ASN A 199 -4.67 -21.40 12.26
N SER A 200 -3.89 -21.29 13.34
CA SER A 200 -4.30 -21.79 14.67
C SER A 200 -5.60 -21.16 15.16
N LYS A 201 -5.91 -19.93 14.73
CA LYS A 201 -7.14 -19.22 15.09
C LYS A 201 -8.31 -19.57 14.18
N LEU A 202 -8.06 -19.88 12.89
CA LEU A 202 -9.09 -20.39 11.99
C LEU A 202 -9.69 -21.71 12.49
N THR A 203 -8.84 -22.59 13.08
CA THR A 203 -9.29 -23.86 13.65
C THR A 203 -10.05 -23.69 14.97
N GLN A 204 -9.74 -22.68 15.78
CA GLN A 204 -10.46 -22.41 17.04
C GLN A 204 -11.84 -21.78 16.81
N SER A 205 -11.99 -20.91 15.82
CA SER A 205 -13.27 -20.30 15.47
C SER A 205 -14.27 -21.30 14.88
N SER A 206 -13.79 -22.33 14.18
CA SER A 206 -14.62 -23.40 13.63
C SER A 206 -15.09 -24.42 14.69
N SER A 207 -14.39 -24.55 15.81
CA SER A 207 -14.73 -25.47 16.92
C SER A 207 -15.68 -24.86 17.96
N SER A 208 -15.85 -23.54 17.98
CA SER A 208 -16.77 -22.82 18.89
C SER A 208 -18.17 -22.57 18.32
N SER A 209 -18.44 -23.03 17.09
CA SER A 209 -19.73 -22.88 16.38
C SER A 209 -20.54 -24.18 16.28
N ASN A 210 -20.24 -25.18 17.12
CA ASN A 210 -21.02 -26.43 17.27
C ASN A 210 -21.73 -26.50 18.61
#